data_0f0299f7070068e5ef004ecc9c1d085e
#
_entry.id   0f0299f7070068e5ef004ecc9c1d085e
#
_cell.length_a   1.000
_cell.length_b   1.000
_cell.length_c   1.000
_cell.angle_alpha   90.00
_cell.angle_beta   90.00
_cell.angle_gamma   90.00
#
_symmetry.space_group_name_H-M   'P 1'
#
loop_
_entity.id
_entity.type
_entity.pdbx_description
1 polymer ?
#
loop_
_entity_poly.entity_id
_entity_poly.type
_entity_poly.pdbx_seq_one_letter_code
_entity_poly.pdbx_strand_id
1 'polypeptide(L)'
;MKKAIIALLAVLVASCCKKTEVSSHPEWTYDSVVYEVNIRQFSPEGTFAGVEAQLPRLKDLGVDVLWLMPMYEIGTEGRKGTLGSYYAISDYCKVNPEFGTMEDFDHLLSAAHEAGFKVILDWVANQTAPDHIWMTQRPGDYYERDSLGNAIYEYDWTDTRSLNYENEAVWAAQDSCMRFWLGKGVDGFRCDAAGEMPAKFWQSVMPKMNADYPEAYFLAEAERVNLSNPDSTFDANYAWELHHILNDVASHKKTVSDIKDYLVRDGERFPESAYRLTFTSNHDENSWQGTEFERMGDAANACAVLCFTLPGSQPLIYTGQEIGLDRRLAFFEKDPITDWSENDYTVFYKKLVQLKHSHSALNAGEKGGAYTELEAPEGVYAFSREKGKDKVIVAVNFNDTDTSVSLELDGSYKELFTEESVKGHVSKTLSPGGYLVLCK
;
A
#
# COMPACT_ATOMS: atom_id res chain seq x y z
N MET A 1 18.77 -81.78 8.82
CA MET A 1 19.25 -80.55 8.20
C MET A 1 18.06 -79.58 8.10
N LYS A 2 17.96 -78.63 9.06
CA LYS A 2 16.90 -77.63 9.09
C LYS A 2 17.50 -76.34 8.64
N LYS A 3 17.01 -75.76 7.52
CA LYS A 3 17.41 -74.46 7.01
C LYS A 3 16.56 -73.42 7.73
N ALA A 4 17.21 -72.54 8.49
CA ALA A 4 16.58 -71.33 9.05
C ALA A 4 16.58 -70.19 7.98
N ILE A 5 15.40 -69.69 7.71
CA ILE A 5 15.18 -68.50 6.86
C ILE A 5 15.16 -67.30 7.80
N ILE A 6 16.16 -66.43 7.68
CA ILE A 6 16.19 -65.13 8.37
C ILE A 6 15.44 -64.12 7.47
N ALA A 7 14.28 -63.67 7.93
CA ALA A 7 13.57 -62.56 7.28
C ALA A 7 14.11 -61.21 7.78
N LEU A 8 14.72 -60.46 6.87
CA LEU A 8 15.23 -59.11 7.13
C LEU A 8 14.04 -58.13 6.97
N LEU A 9 13.57 -57.57 8.09
CA LEU A 9 12.56 -56.51 8.08
C LEU A 9 13.27 -55.18 7.80
N ALA A 10 13.13 -54.65 6.59
CA ALA A 10 13.56 -53.29 6.26
C ALA A 10 12.50 -52.31 6.74
N VAL A 11 12.78 -51.58 7.83
CA VAL A 11 11.97 -50.45 8.28
C VAL A 11 12.32 -49.23 7.39
N LEU A 12 11.44 -48.92 6.45
CA LEU A 12 11.46 -47.65 5.71
C LEU A 12 11.01 -46.55 6.67
N VAL A 13 11.96 -45.80 7.22
CA VAL A 13 11.68 -44.50 7.87
C VAL A 13 11.42 -43.51 6.75
N ALA A 14 10.16 -43.27 6.43
CA ALA A 14 9.76 -42.14 5.61
C ALA A 14 9.97 -40.85 6.44
N SER A 15 11.15 -40.25 6.30
CA SER A 15 11.39 -38.89 6.78
C SER A 15 10.52 -37.96 5.96
N CYS A 16 9.35 -37.57 6.52
CA CYS A 16 8.61 -36.43 6.03
C CYS A 16 9.46 -35.14 6.27
N CYS A 17 10.35 -34.83 5.36
CA CYS A 17 10.81 -33.47 5.23
C CYS A 17 9.57 -32.65 4.80
N LYS A 18 8.91 -31.99 5.76
CA LYS A 18 8.11 -30.83 5.44
C LYS A 18 9.06 -29.87 4.73
N LYS A 19 8.89 -29.68 3.42
CA LYS A 19 9.41 -28.49 2.77
C LYS A 19 8.81 -27.33 3.57
N THR A 20 9.64 -26.60 4.29
CA THR A 20 9.30 -25.26 4.74
C THR A 20 9.02 -24.52 3.44
N GLU A 21 7.77 -24.17 3.19
CA GLU A 21 7.45 -23.23 2.12
C GLU A 21 8.21 -21.95 2.49
N VAL A 22 9.19 -21.62 1.68
CA VAL A 22 9.90 -20.35 1.81
C VAL A 22 8.88 -19.31 1.41
N SER A 23 8.53 -18.41 2.34
CA SER A 23 7.67 -17.28 2.07
C SER A 23 8.28 -16.45 0.94
N SER A 24 7.47 -16.06 -0.04
CA SER A 24 7.92 -15.20 -1.14
C SER A 24 8.07 -13.73 -0.73
N HIS A 25 7.48 -13.35 0.42
CA HIS A 25 7.52 -12.02 1.00
C HIS A 25 8.06 -12.03 2.43
N PRO A 26 8.57 -10.90 2.96
CA PRO A 26 8.85 -10.78 4.38
C PRO A 26 7.61 -11.14 5.21
N GLU A 27 7.78 -11.96 6.26
CA GLU A 27 6.66 -12.53 7.02
C GLU A 27 5.72 -11.46 7.59
N TRP A 28 6.25 -10.31 7.98
CA TRP A 28 5.52 -9.20 8.57
C TRP A 28 4.58 -8.47 7.59
N THR A 29 4.65 -8.75 6.26
CA THR A 29 3.89 -7.99 5.25
C THR A 29 2.48 -8.53 5.00
N TYR A 30 2.20 -9.80 5.32
CA TYR A 30 0.98 -10.49 4.89
C TYR A 30 -0.33 -9.93 5.46
N ASP A 31 -0.30 -9.40 6.67
CA ASP A 31 -1.45 -8.77 7.34
C ASP A 31 -1.25 -7.27 7.60
N SER A 32 -0.16 -6.70 7.06
CA SER A 32 0.20 -5.33 7.33
C SER A 32 -0.75 -4.31 6.69
N VAL A 33 -0.92 -3.20 7.40
CA VAL A 33 -1.64 -2.00 6.96
C VAL A 33 -0.64 -0.88 6.78
N VAL A 34 -0.62 -0.26 5.60
CA VAL A 34 0.26 0.85 5.25
C VAL A 34 -0.40 2.17 5.63
N TYR A 35 0.36 3.05 6.25
CA TYR A 35 -0.04 4.44 6.52
C TYR A 35 0.89 5.40 5.78
N GLU A 36 0.34 6.16 4.86
CA GLU A 36 1.09 7.16 4.10
C GLU A 36 1.19 8.47 4.88
N VAL A 37 2.42 8.84 5.22
CA VAL A 37 2.74 10.02 6.02
C VAL A 37 3.14 11.19 5.13
N ASN A 38 2.31 12.21 5.05
CA ASN A 38 2.66 13.49 4.47
C ASN A 38 3.34 14.36 5.52
N ILE A 39 4.67 14.29 5.63
CA ILE A 39 5.45 14.93 6.69
C ILE A 39 5.15 16.43 6.79
N ARG A 40 5.10 17.14 5.64
CA ARG A 40 4.84 18.58 5.57
C ARG A 40 3.52 18.97 6.22
N GLN A 41 2.50 18.11 6.12
CA GLN A 41 1.13 18.39 6.56
C GLN A 41 0.79 17.72 7.89
N PHE A 42 1.68 16.87 8.43
CA PHE A 42 1.39 15.99 9.56
C PHE A 42 1.35 16.70 10.91
N SER A 43 1.99 17.85 11.02
CA SER A 43 2.00 18.67 12.22
C SER A 43 2.11 20.15 11.86
N PRO A 44 1.80 21.08 12.79
CA PRO A 44 2.04 22.51 12.57
C PRO A 44 3.49 22.82 12.16
N GLU A 45 4.46 22.09 12.71
CA GLU A 45 5.88 22.22 12.39
C GLU A 45 6.21 21.59 11.02
N GLY A 46 5.53 20.48 10.64
CA GLY A 46 5.76 19.73 9.42
C GLY A 46 7.17 19.12 9.38
N THR A 47 7.60 18.49 10.48
CA THR A 47 8.96 17.99 10.69
C THR A 47 8.98 16.52 11.10
N PHE A 48 10.16 15.88 11.06
CA PHE A 48 10.36 14.53 11.59
C PHE A 48 9.95 14.41 13.06
N ALA A 49 10.28 15.40 13.89
CA ALA A 49 9.86 15.44 15.29
C ALA A 49 8.34 15.54 15.42
N GLY A 50 7.66 16.25 14.51
CA GLY A 50 6.20 16.31 14.45
C GLY A 50 5.55 14.96 14.14
N VAL A 51 6.16 14.17 13.24
CA VAL A 51 5.73 12.79 12.97
C VAL A 51 5.99 11.89 14.18
N GLU A 52 7.18 11.98 14.77
CA GLU A 52 7.55 11.20 15.95
C GLU A 52 6.57 11.39 17.12
N ALA A 53 6.16 12.63 17.36
CA ALA A 53 5.18 12.94 18.42
C ALA A 53 3.82 12.25 18.20
N GLN A 54 3.50 11.82 16.97
CA GLN A 54 2.27 11.12 16.63
C GLN A 54 2.41 9.57 16.62
N LEU A 55 3.59 9.01 16.81
CA LEU A 55 3.78 7.56 16.83
C LEU A 55 2.87 6.84 17.84
N PRO A 56 2.64 7.35 19.07
CA PRO A 56 1.71 6.70 19.99
C PRO A 56 0.27 6.61 19.45
N ARG A 57 -0.21 7.65 18.75
CA ARG A 57 -1.54 7.68 18.12
C ARG A 57 -1.62 6.69 16.95
N LEU A 58 -0.59 6.64 16.10
CA LEU A 58 -0.51 5.67 14.99
C LEU A 58 -0.42 4.22 15.50
N LYS A 59 0.28 4.01 16.63
CA LYS A 59 0.32 2.69 17.27
C LYS A 59 -1.04 2.27 17.83
N ASP A 60 -1.79 3.20 18.38
CA ASP A 60 -3.14 2.95 18.87
C ASP A 60 -4.15 2.75 17.72
N LEU A 61 -3.92 3.39 16.57
CA LEU A 61 -4.64 3.09 15.32
C LEU A 61 -4.35 1.65 14.84
N GLY A 62 -3.14 1.15 15.12
CA GLY A 62 -2.72 -0.23 14.85
C GLY A 62 -2.02 -0.45 13.52
N VAL A 63 -1.71 0.60 12.74
CA VAL A 63 -0.98 0.47 11.47
C VAL A 63 0.43 -0.06 11.66
N ASP A 64 0.99 -0.69 10.64
CA ASP A 64 2.25 -1.43 10.72
C ASP A 64 3.39 -0.72 9.99
N VAL A 65 3.09 -0.17 8.83
CA VAL A 65 4.07 0.40 7.92
C VAL A 65 3.84 1.90 7.79
N LEU A 66 4.86 2.68 8.11
CA LEU A 66 4.88 4.12 7.83
C LEU A 66 5.58 4.35 6.49
N TRP A 67 4.81 4.66 5.46
CA TRP A 67 5.35 5.13 4.19
C TRP A 67 5.53 6.64 4.28
N LEU A 68 6.77 7.10 4.41
CA LEU A 68 7.10 8.51 4.37
C LEU A 68 7.11 9.00 2.91
N MET A 69 6.25 9.96 2.58
CA MET A 69 6.32 10.68 1.30
C MET A 69 7.72 11.24 1.09
N PRO A 70 8.14 11.62 -0.16
CA PRO A 70 9.52 11.96 -0.41
C PRO A 70 10.04 13.01 0.57
N MET A 71 11.07 12.64 1.31
CA MET A 71 11.65 13.44 2.41
C MET A 71 13.01 14.05 2.06
N TYR A 72 13.41 13.92 0.80
CA TYR A 72 14.71 14.36 0.31
C TYR A 72 14.74 15.86 0.07
N GLU A 73 15.97 16.41 -0.03
CA GLU A 73 16.17 17.82 -0.37
C GLU A 73 15.51 18.15 -1.72
N ILE A 74 14.68 19.22 -1.74
CA ILE A 74 13.91 19.64 -2.91
C ILE A 74 14.71 20.70 -3.68
N GLY A 75 14.73 20.60 -5.01
CA GLY A 75 15.37 21.59 -5.89
C GLY A 75 14.78 22.98 -5.76
N THR A 76 15.55 23.98 -6.14
CA THR A 76 15.17 25.40 -6.12
C THR A 76 14.91 25.94 -7.51
N GLU A 77 15.57 25.40 -8.54
CA GLU A 77 15.42 25.83 -9.92
C GLU A 77 14.06 25.38 -10.48
N GLY A 78 13.26 26.33 -10.93
CA GLY A 78 11.93 26.04 -11.49
C GLY A 78 10.88 25.60 -10.47
N ARG A 79 11.16 25.75 -9.17
CA ARG A 79 10.30 25.31 -8.06
C ARG A 79 8.86 25.81 -8.22
N LYS A 80 7.89 24.91 -8.12
CA LYS A 80 6.45 25.22 -8.09
C LYS A 80 6.00 25.57 -6.68
N GLY A 81 5.17 26.60 -6.53
CA GLY A 81 4.74 27.10 -5.23
C GLY A 81 5.89 27.63 -4.37
N THR A 82 5.68 27.79 -3.07
CA THR A 82 6.73 28.29 -2.16
C THR A 82 7.66 27.21 -1.67
N LEU A 83 7.14 25.98 -1.45
CA LEU A 83 7.90 24.88 -0.86
C LEU A 83 8.34 23.81 -1.88
N GLY A 84 7.80 23.86 -3.10
CA GLY A 84 8.14 22.92 -4.17
C GLY A 84 7.48 21.55 -4.06
N SER A 85 7.67 20.79 -5.14
CA SER A 85 7.22 19.40 -5.21
C SER A 85 8.13 18.49 -4.39
N TYR A 86 7.56 17.59 -3.61
CA TYR A 86 8.28 16.50 -2.95
C TYR A 86 9.05 15.64 -3.95
N TYR A 87 8.56 15.56 -5.19
CA TYR A 87 9.08 14.72 -6.27
C TYR A 87 10.14 15.42 -7.15
N ALA A 88 10.51 16.66 -6.83
CA ALA A 88 11.60 17.40 -7.47
C ALA A 88 12.87 17.36 -6.59
N ILE A 89 13.53 16.20 -6.55
CA ILE A 89 14.65 15.90 -5.65
C ILE A 89 15.95 16.54 -6.17
N SER A 90 16.70 17.23 -5.29
CA SER A 90 18.03 17.80 -5.60
C SER A 90 19.18 16.92 -5.11
N ASP A 91 18.97 16.06 -4.11
CA ASP A 91 19.97 15.11 -3.63
C ASP A 91 19.28 13.91 -2.94
N TYR A 92 19.44 12.72 -3.50
CA TYR A 92 18.83 11.48 -2.97
C TYR A 92 19.36 11.05 -1.60
N CYS A 93 20.53 11.52 -1.18
CA CYS A 93 21.15 11.11 0.08
C CYS A 93 21.07 12.17 1.17
N LYS A 94 20.30 13.23 0.95
CA LYS A 94 20.03 14.26 1.95
C LYS A 94 18.55 14.37 2.27
N VAL A 95 18.26 14.69 3.52
CA VAL A 95 16.90 15.02 3.96
C VAL A 95 16.55 16.47 3.61
N ASN A 96 15.27 16.74 3.41
CA ASN A 96 14.77 18.10 3.25
C ASN A 96 14.98 18.90 4.56
N PRO A 97 15.73 20.01 4.52
CA PRO A 97 15.99 20.80 5.73
C PRO A 97 14.72 21.42 6.35
N GLU A 98 13.60 21.47 5.61
CA GLU A 98 12.30 21.86 6.18
C GLU A 98 11.76 20.82 7.17
N PHE A 99 12.15 19.54 7.03
CA PHE A 99 11.71 18.46 7.89
C PHE A 99 12.63 18.21 9.07
N GLY A 100 13.85 18.73 9.03
CA GLY A 100 14.87 18.57 10.05
C GLY A 100 16.23 18.18 9.48
N THR A 101 17.07 17.63 10.33
CA THR A 101 18.41 17.12 10.01
C THR A 101 18.40 15.60 9.75
N MET A 102 19.53 15.08 9.31
CA MET A 102 19.72 13.62 9.18
C MET A 102 19.63 12.93 10.56
N GLU A 103 20.10 13.59 11.61
CA GLU A 103 20.01 13.10 12.99
C GLU A 103 18.54 13.04 13.46
N ASP A 104 17.71 14.02 13.08
CA ASP A 104 16.27 14.00 13.39
C ASP A 104 15.56 12.85 12.66
N PHE A 105 15.95 12.56 11.41
CA PHE A 105 15.46 11.39 10.69
C PHE A 105 15.90 10.08 11.36
N ASP A 106 17.18 9.95 11.71
CA ASP A 106 17.70 8.75 12.38
C ASP A 106 16.99 8.53 13.74
N HIS A 107 16.63 9.61 14.44
CA HIS A 107 15.86 9.56 15.69
C HIS A 107 14.41 9.08 15.44
N LEU A 108 13.71 9.66 14.46
CA LEU A 108 12.37 9.20 14.07
C LEU A 108 12.37 7.71 13.68
N LEU A 109 13.35 7.28 12.86
CA LEU A 109 13.46 5.89 12.42
C LEU A 109 13.63 4.94 13.60
N SER A 110 14.52 5.28 14.54
CA SER A 110 14.74 4.50 15.77
C SER A 110 13.46 4.44 16.64
N ALA A 111 12.82 5.58 16.86
CA ALA A 111 11.58 5.66 17.65
C ALA A 111 10.43 4.87 17.01
N ALA A 112 10.32 4.91 15.67
CA ALA A 112 9.32 4.13 14.94
C ALA A 112 9.58 2.62 15.11
N HIS A 113 10.82 2.16 14.97
CA HIS A 113 11.18 0.76 15.18
C HIS A 113 10.95 0.32 16.64
N GLU A 114 11.31 1.15 17.63
CA GLU A 114 11.04 0.86 19.03
C GLU A 114 9.54 0.75 19.34
N ALA A 115 8.70 1.51 18.62
CA ALA A 115 7.25 1.40 18.69
C ALA A 115 6.71 0.19 17.92
N GLY A 116 7.54 -0.50 17.13
CA GLY A 116 7.20 -1.70 16.35
C GLY A 116 6.69 -1.43 14.93
N PHE A 117 6.90 -0.23 14.41
CA PHE A 117 6.60 0.09 13.02
C PHE A 117 7.71 -0.37 12.08
N LYS A 118 7.35 -0.61 10.83
CA LYS A 118 8.23 -0.62 9.68
C LYS A 118 8.20 0.74 9.00
N VAL A 119 9.33 1.19 8.47
CA VAL A 119 9.43 2.49 7.79
C VAL A 119 9.93 2.29 6.37
N ILE A 120 9.12 2.68 5.39
CA ILE A 120 9.52 2.71 3.99
C ILE A 120 9.57 4.14 3.47
N LEU A 121 10.45 4.39 2.52
CA LEU A 121 10.61 5.70 1.91
C LEU A 121 10.00 5.73 0.51
N ASP A 122 9.50 6.88 0.11
CA ASP A 122 9.10 7.11 -1.27
C ASP A 122 10.34 7.30 -2.14
N TRP A 123 10.49 6.50 -3.19
CA TRP A 123 11.66 6.51 -4.06
C TRP A 123 11.30 7.03 -5.45
N VAL A 124 11.75 8.23 -5.76
CA VAL A 124 11.46 8.91 -7.02
C VAL A 124 12.54 8.57 -8.04
N ALA A 125 12.33 7.48 -8.79
CA ALA A 125 13.35 6.97 -9.71
C ALA A 125 13.26 7.57 -11.12
N ASN A 126 12.12 8.14 -11.54
CA ASN A 126 11.90 8.59 -12.91
C ASN A 126 12.63 9.91 -13.25
N GLN A 127 12.71 10.83 -12.30
CA GLN A 127 13.21 12.19 -12.52
C GLN A 127 13.93 12.76 -11.31
N THR A 128 14.61 13.89 -11.51
CA THR A 128 15.19 14.75 -10.47
C THR A 128 14.84 16.21 -10.68
N ALA A 129 15.15 17.08 -9.72
CA ALA A 129 15.09 18.53 -9.94
C ALA A 129 16.14 18.97 -10.99
N PRO A 130 15.94 20.14 -11.66
CA PRO A 130 16.89 20.68 -12.64
C PRO A 130 18.28 21.00 -12.04
N ASP A 131 18.33 21.31 -10.75
CA ASP A 131 19.54 21.63 -9.99
C ASP A 131 20.08 20.47 -9.17
N HIS A 132 19.63 19.22 -9.46
CA HIS A 132 20.15 18.02 -8.82
C HIS A 132 21.68 17.90 -8.99
N ILE A 133 22.37 17.38 -7.98
CA ILE A 133 23.85 17.27 -8.00
C ILE A 133 24.39 16.49 -9.21
N TRP A 134 23.63 15.52 -9.73
CA TRP A 134 24.01 14.76 -10.92
C TRP A 134 24.01 15.61 -12.19
N MET A 135 23.24 16.70 -12.25
CA MET A 135 23.25 17.59 -13.40
C MET A 135 24.62 18.23 -13.64
N THR A 136 25.37 18.52 -12.57
CA THR A 136 26.72 19.08 -12.63
C THR A 136 27.83 18.03 -12.55
N GLN A 137 27.65 16.98 -11.76
CA GLN A 137 28.63 15.91 -11.55
C GLN A 137 28.64 14.88 -12.68
N ARG A 138 27.50 14.70 -13.35
CA ARG A 138 27.29 13.71 -14.43
C ARG A 138 26.60 14.35 -15.63
N PRO A 139 27.06 15.47 -16.16
CA PRO A 139 26.40 16.19 -17.24
C PRO A 139 26.37 15.33 -18.52
N GLY A 140 25.25 15.35 -19.20
CA GLY A 140 25.10 14.76 -20.51
C GLY A 140 24.72 13.27 -20.55
N ASP A 141 25.09 12.49 -19.54
CA ASP A 141 24.90 11.04 -19.60
C ASP A 141 23.70 10.54 -18.78
N TYR A 142 23.31 11.25 -17.71
CA TYR A 142 22.28 10.82 -16.78
C TYR A 142 20.87 11.27 -17.15
N TYR A 143 20.72 12.22 -18.07
CA TYR A 143 19.43 12.85 -18.39
C TYR A 143 19.06 12.64 -19.85
N GLU A 144 17.78 12.46 -20.11
CA GLU A 144 17.21 12.53 -21.44
C GLU A 144 17.32 13.94 -21.99
N ARG A 145 17.59 14.07 -23.30
CA ARG A 145 17.82 15.37 -23.92
C ARG A 145 17.07 15.51 -25.25
N ASP A 146 16.62 16.73 -25.50
CA ASP A 146 16.09 17.11 -26.80
C ASP A 146 17.19 17.22 -27.87
N SER A 147 16.79 17.51 -29.11
CA SER A 147 17.71 17.67 -30.24
C SER A 147 18.67 18.87 -30.11
N LEU A 148 18.41 19.79 -29.18
CA LEU A 148 19.24 20.94 -28.88
C LEU A 148 20.19 20.67 -27.69
N GLY A 149 20.08 19.50 -27.05
CA GLY A 149 20.90 19.09 -25.92
C GLY A 149 20.37 19.55 -24.56
N ASN A 150 19.15 20.10 -24.48
CA ASN A 150 18.54 20.47 -23.21
C ASN A 150 17.95 19.22 -22.53
N ALA A 151 18.13 19.11 -21.22
CA ALA A 151 17.47 18.06 -20.45
C ALA A 151 15.95 18.27 -20.46
N ILE A 152 15.19 17.19 -20.77
CA ILE A 152 13.74 17.25 -20.93
C ILE A 152 13.03 16.87 -19.62
N TYR A 153 11.74 17.18 -19.57
CA TYR A 153 10.81 16.76 -18.51
C TYR A 153 9.56 16.19 -19.16
N GLU A 154 8.81 15.41 -18.39
CA GLU A 154 7.55 14.83 -18.84
C GLU A 154 6.35 15.66 -18.38
N TYR A 155 5.24 15.52 -19.09
CA TYR A 155 3.96 16.17 -18.78
C TYR A 155 4.11 17.69 -18.55
N ASP A 156 3.52 18.21 -17.49
CA ASP A 156 3.65 19.59 -17.02
C ASP A 156 4.63 19.74 -15.84
N TRP A 157 5.50 18.73 -15.60
CA TRP A 157 6.46 18.69 -14.48
C TRP A 157 7.72 19.52 -14.76
N THR A 158 7.51 20.81 -15.02
CA THR A 158 8.57 21.77 -15.44
C THR A 158 9.71 21.91 -14.44
N ASP A 159 9.47 21.56 -13.19
CA ASP A 159 10.41 21.54 -12.06
C ASP A 159 11.18 20.22 -11.93
N THR A 160 11.12 19.36 -12.94
CA THR A 160 11.85 18.08 -12.98
C THR A 160 12.67 17.91 -14.26
N ARG A 161 13.52 16.87 -14.29
CA ARG A 161 14.27 16.43 -15.49
C ARG A 161 14.33 14.90 -15.49
N SER A 162 13.93 14.31 -16.63
CA SER A 162 13.84 12.87 -16.83
C SER A 162 15.22 12.22 -16.86
N LEU A 163 15.38 11.11 -16.15
CA LEU A 163 16.62 10.34 -16.13
C LEU A 163 16.71 9.41 -17.35
N ASN A 164 17.91 9.26 -17.88
CA ASN A 164 18.17 8.44 -19.06
C ASN A 164 18.48 6.99 -18.67
N TYR A 165 17.47 6.13 -18.69
CA TYR A 165 17.60 4.71 -18.37
C TYR A 165 18.22 3.84 -19.47
N GLU A 166 18.59 4.39 -20.63
CA GLU A 166 19.48 3.70 -21.58
C GLU A 166 20.94 3.69 -21.07
N ASN A 167 21.27 4.52 -20.10
CA ASN A 167 22.57 4.55 -19.43
C ASN A 167 22.57 3.75 -18.12
N GLU A 168 23.19 2.57 -18.11
CA GLU A 168 23.28 1.72 -16.91
C GLU A 168 24.05 2.36 -15.73
N ALA A 169 24.80 3.46 -15.96
CA ALA A 169 25.40 4.22 -14.88
C ALA A 169 24.34 4.92 -13.99
N VAL A 170 23.17 5.26 -14.54
CA VAL A 170 22.00 5.72 -13.78
C VAL A 170 21.49 4.61 -12.87
N TRP A 171 21.44 3.38 -13.37
CA TRP A 171 20.99 2.22 -12.55
C TRP A 171 21.89 2.00 -11.34
N ALA A 172 23.20 2.04 -11.55
CA ALA A 172 24.17 1.89 -10.46
C ALA A 172 24.11 3.05 -9.45
N ALA A 173 23.83 4.26 -9.91
CA ALA A 173 23.66 5.41 -9.04
C ALA A 173 22.37 5.32 -8.20
N GLN A 174 21.24 4.90 -8.81
CA GLN A 174 19.99 4.64 -8.12
C GLN A 174 20.15 3.53 -7.07
N ASP A 175 20.70 2.37 -7.46
CA ASP A 175 20.97 1.25 -6.53
C ASP A 175 21.85 1.70 -5.34
N SER A 176 22.88 2.49 -5.59
CA SER A 176 23.77 3.00 -4.53
C SER A 176 23.03 3.91 -3.53
N CYS A 177 22.16 4.80 -4.03
CA CYS A 177 21.40 5.69 -3.17
C CYS A 177 20.31 4.93 -2.37
N MET A 178 19.63 3.95 -2.97
CA MET A 178 18.69 3.08 -2.24
C MET A 178 19.40 2.30 -1.13
N ARG A 179 20.58 1.71 -1.43
CA ARG A 179 21.39 1.00 -0.43
C ARG A 179 21.90 1.89 0.69
N PHE A 180 22.13 3.18 0.44
CA PHE A 180 22.48 4.12 1.49
C PHE A 180 21.38 4.18 2.56
N TRP A 181 20.11 4.24 2.17
CA TRP A 181 18.96 4.27 3.09
C TRP A 181 18.70 2.93 3.75
N LEU A 182 18.77 1.81 2.99
CA LEU A 182 18.69 0.47 3.57
C LEU A 182 19.79 0.23 4.61
N GLY A 183 21.02 0.75 4.35
CA GLY A 183 22.13 0.72 5.30
C GLY A 183 21.89 1.56 6.56
N LYS A 184 20.99 2.55 6.52
CA LYS A 184 20.52 3.30 7.71
C LYS A 184 19.44 2.54 8.48
N GLY A 185 18.87 1.50 7.91
CA GLY A 185 17.88 0.65 8.55
C GLY A 185 16.43 0.89 8.11
N VAL A 186 16.18 1.63 7.01
CA VAL A 186 14.80 1.68 6.47
C VAL A 186 14.38 0.29 5.99
N ASP A 187 13.10 -0.02 6.09
CA ASP A 187 12.55 -1.35 5.82
C ASP A 187 12.12 -1.54 4.37
N GLY A 188 12.38 -0.59 3.49
CA GLY A 188 12.06 -0.70 2.07
C GLY A 188 11.66 0.60 1.40
N PHE A 189 10.99 0.47 0.23
CA PHE A 189 10.60 1.63 -0.58
C PHE A 189 9.24 1.45 -1.25
N ARG A 190 8.50 2.56 -1.37
CA ARG A 190 7.49 2.74 -2.41
C ARG A 190 8.17 3.44 -3.58
N CYS A 191 8.17 2.81 -4.74
CA CYS A 191 8.82 3.34 -5.93
C CYS A 191 7.83 4.10 -6.80
N ASP A 192 8.02 5.41 -6.85
CA ASP A 192 7.25 6.38 -7.64
C ASP A 192 7.33 6.08 -9.13
N ALA A 193 6.20 6.19 -9.85
CA ALA A 193 6.10 5.99 -11.29
C ALA A 193 6.84 4.73 -11.80
N ALA A 194 6.93 3.66 -10.98
CA ALA A 194 7.69 2.46 -11.33
C ALA A 194 7.22 1.81 -12.64
N GLY A 195 5.95 2.01 -12.98
CA GLY A 195 5.35 1.56 -14.23
C GLY A 195 5.83 2.31 -15.47
N GLU A 196 6.28 3.55 -15.36
CA GLU A 196 6.77 4.37 -16.48
C GLU A 196 8.21 4.00 -16.87
N MET A 197 8.95 3.39 -15.94
CA MET A 197 10.33 3.03 -16.13
C MET A 197 10.52 1.70 -16.87
N PRO A 198 11.67 1.50 -17.53
CA PRO A 198 11.99 0.23 -18.16
C PRO A 198 12.03 -0.91 -17.13
N ALA A 199 11.21 -1.96 -17.33
CA ALA A 199 11.17 -3.10 -16.42
C ALA A 199 12.56 -3.78 -16.25
N LYS A 200 13.42 -3.73 -17.28
CA LYS A 200 14.80 -4.25 -17.25
C LYS A 200 15.66 -3.62 -16.15
N PHE A 201 15.41 -2.35 -15.79
CA PHE A 201 16.10 -1.69 -14.68
C PHE A 201 15.72 -2.39 -13.35
N TRP A 202 14.43 -2.48 -13.05
CA TRP A 202 13.96 -3.13 -11.82
C TRP A 202 14.40 -4.60 -11.75
N GLN A 203 14.27 -5.34 -12.85
CA GLN A 203 14.71 -6.73 -12.96
C GLN A 203 16.23 -6.93 -12.80
N SER A 204 17.02 -5.87 -13.01
CA SER A 204 18.47 -5.91 -12.79
C SER A 204 18.87 -5.58 -11.35
N VAL A 205 18.16 -4.63 -10.71
CA VAL A 205 18.52 -4.08 -9.39
C VAL A 205 17.86 -4.86 -8.27
N MET A 206 16.55 -5.13 -8.38
CA MET A 206 15.77 -5.68 -7.28
C MET A 206 16.21 -7.08 -6.81
N PRO A 207 16.58 -8.05 -7.69
CA PRO A 207 17.00 -9.36 -7.21
C PRO A 207 18.25 -9.31 -6.32
N LYS A 208 19.17 -8.38 -6.61
CA LYS A 208 20.38 -8.18 -5.79
C LYS A 208 20.04 -7.52 -4.45
N MET A 209 19.12 -6.57 -4.50
CA MET A 209 18.64 -5.85 -3.31
C MET A 209 17.88 -6.78 -2.37
N ASN A 210 16.97 -7.61 -2.90
CA ASN A 210 16.25 -8.63 -2.13
C ASN A 210 17.19 -9.67 -1.52
N ALA A 211 18.26 -10.07 -2.24
CA ALA A 211 19.25 -11.01 -1.72
C ALA A 211 20.07 -10.41 -0.57
N ASP A 212 20.43 -9.13 -0.64
CA ASP A 212 21.22 -8.44 0.38
C ASP A 212 20.37 -7.96 1.57
N TYR A 213 19.07 -7.67 1.34
CA TYR A 213 18.11 -7.16 2.33
C TYR A 213 16.79 -7.96 2.27
N PRO A 214 16.78 -9.24 2.68
CA PRO A 214 15.64 -10.16 2.49
C PRO A 214 14.39 -9.77 3.31
N GLU A 215 14.53 -8.90 4.31
CA GLU A 215 13.42 -8.38 5.11
C GLU A 215 12.90 -7.02 4.59
N ALA A 216 13.50 -6.46 3.52
CA ALA A 216 13.03 -5.22 2.93
C ALA A 216 11.78 -5.47 2.06
N TYR A 217 10.87 -4.50 2.08
CA TYR A 217 9.63 -4.52 1.33
C TYR A 217 9.63 -3.48 0.22
N PHE A 218 9.20 -3.88 -0.97
CA PHE A 218 9.20 -3.03 -2.15
C PHE A 218 7.82 -2.94 -2.79
N LEU A 219 7.27 -1.73 -2.81
CA LEU A 219 5.98 -1.39 -3.39
C LEU A 219 6.18 -0.60 -4.69
N ALA A 220 5.63 -1.09 -5.79
CA ALA A 220 5.64 -0.36 -7.07
C ALA A 220 4.39 0.46 -7.25
N GLU A 221 4.54 1.75 -7.54
CA GLU A 221 3.46 2.49 -8.19
C GLU A 221 3.37 2.06 -9.65
N ALA A 222 2.69 0.97 -9.85
CA ALA A 222 2.48 0.32 -11.13
C ALA A 222 1.31 -0.67 -11.02
N GLU A 223 0.76 -1.05 -12.14
CA GLU A 223 -0.19 -2.15 -12.26
C GLU A 223 0.25 -3.06 -13.40
N ARG A 224 1.46 -3.66 -13.22
CA ARG A 224 2.15 -4.44 -14.27
C ARG A 224 2.55 -5.82 -13.76
N VAL A 225 2.10 -6.86 -14.45
CA VAL A 225 2.40 -8.27 -14.13
C VAL A 225 3.90 -8.56 -14.07
N ASN A 226 4.69 -7.98 -14.99
CA ASN A 226 6.14 -8.16 -15.03
C ASN A 226 6.92 -7.44 -13.94
N LEU A 227 6.22 -6.71 -13.07
CA LEU A 227 6.76 -6.08 -11.85
C LEU A 227 6.15 -6.67 -10.57
N SER A 228 5.36 -7.76 -10.68
CA SER A 228 4.65 -8.38 -9.54
C SER A 228 5.23 -9.74 -9.21
N ASN A 229 6.54 -9.83 -9.06
CA ASN A 229 7.23 -11.05 -8.65
C ASN A 229 8.24 -10.70 -7.54
N PRO A 230 7.95 -11.05 -6.28
CA PRO A 230 8.80 -10.72 -5.13
C PRO A 230 10.22 -11.33 -5.23
N ASP A 231 10.39 -12.46 -5.91
CA ASP A 231 11.71 -13.07 -6.10
C ASP A 231 12.60 -12.27 -7.07
N SER A 232 12.02 -11.40 -7.88
CA SER A 232 12.76 -10.72 -8.96
C SER A 232 12.45 -9.24 -9.14
N THR A 233 11.37 -8.71 -8.53
CA THR A 233 10.97 -7.30 -8.63
C THR A 233 10.33 -6.81 -7.33
N PHE A 234 9.03 -6.57 -7.30
CA PHE A 234 8.32 -5.94 -6.19
C PHE A 234 7.41 -6.92 -5.45
N ASP A 235 7.23 -6.68 -4.16
CA ASP A 235 6.27 -7.39 -3.31
C ASP A 235 4.84 -7.00 -3.65
N ALA A 236 4.61 -5.73 -3.86
CA ALA A 236 3.27 -5.19 -4.12
C ALA A 236 3.23 -4.25 -5.32
N ASN A 237 2.06 -4.20 -5.94
CA ASN A 237 1.68 -3.23 -6.96
C ASN A 237 0.40 -2.51 -6.55
N TYR A 238 0.20 -1.28 -7.01
CA TYR A 238 -1.05 -0.57 -6.83
C TYR A 238 -2.23 -1.28 -7.51
N ALA A 239 -3.42 -1.14 -6.93
CA ALA A 239 -4.68 -1.54 -7.52
C ALA A 239 -5.41 -0.31 -8.12
N TRP A 240 -4.77 0.40 -9.06
CA TRP A 240 -5.32 1.60 -9.68
C TRP A 240 -6.65 1.33 -10.40
N GLU A 241 -6.74 0.22 -11.15
CA GLU A 241 -7.98 -0.17 -11.83
C GLU A 241 -9.13 -0.36 -10.82
N LEU A 242 -8.87 -1.06 -9.70
CA LEU A 242 -9.86 -1.22 -8.64
C LEU A 242 -10.27 0.12 -8.03
N HIS A 243 -9.29 0.97 -7.72
CA HIS A 243 -9.55 2.30 -7.17
C HIS A 243 -10.52 3.10 -8.07
N HIS A 244 -10.24 3.15 -9.38
CA HIS A 244 -11.13 3.82 -10.33
C HIS A 244 -12.51 3.16 -10.42
N ILE A 245 -12.58 1.83 -10.39
CA ILE A 245 -13.86 1.11 -10.39
C ILE A 245 -14.66 1.44 -9.12
N LEU A 246 -14.05 1.47 -7.94
CA LEU A 246 -14.73 1.82 -6.70
C LEU A 246 -15.30 3.25 -6.74
N ASN A 247 -14.54 4.22 -7.25
CA ASN A 247 -15.03 5.59 -7.47
C ASN A 247 -16.22 5.62 -8.45
N ASP A 248 -16.13 4.87 -9.54
CA ASP A 248 -17.19 4.82 -10.56
C ASP A 248 -18.44 4.09 -10.05
N VAL A 249 -18.31 3.04 -9.25
CA VAL A 249 -19.45 2.35 -8.62
C VAL A 249 -20.09 3.24 -7.57
N ALA A 250 -19.32 3.88 -6.71
CA ALA A 250 -19.80 4.81 -5.69
C ALA A 250 -20.54 6.02 -6.32
N SER A 251 -20.12 6.47 -7.50
CA SER A 251 -20.77 7.56 -8.26
C SER A 251 -21.78 7.08 -9.30
N HIS A 252 -22.19 5.80 -9.26
CA HIS A 252 -23.18 5.14 -10.15
C HIS A 252 -22.85 5.19 -11.66
N LYS A 253 -21.57 5.38 -12.02
CA LYS A 253 -21.10 5.27 -13.41
C LYS A 253 -20.85 3.82 -13.82
N LYS A 254 -20.58 2.97 -12.83
CA LYS A 254 -20.40 1.53 -12.93
C LYS A 254 -21.26 0.81 -11.90
N THR A 255 -21.27 -0.51 -11.95
CA THR A 255 -22.08 -1.37 -11.09
C THR A 255 -21.19 -2.34 -10.29
N VAL A 256 -21.78 -3.02 -9.32
CA VAL A 256 -21.14 -4.12 -8.58
C VAL A 256 -20.55 -5.18 -9.51
N SER A 257 -21.14 -5.41 -10.71
CA SER A 257 -20.59 -6.36 -11.69
C SER A 257 -19.18 -5.99 -12.13
N ASP A 258 -18.87 -4.69 -12.24
CA ASP A 258 -17.54 -4.23 -12.65
C ASP A 258 -16.47 -4.59 -11.61
N ILE A 259 -16.83 -4.59 -10.30
CA ILE A 259 -15.91 -5.06 -9.24
C ILE A 259 -15.66 -6.56 -9.39
N LYS A 260 -16.70 -7.35 -9.63
CA LYS A 260 -16.60 -8.81 -9.82
C LYS A 260 -15.74 -9.16 -11.04
N ASP A 261 -16.02 -8.50 -12.16
CA ASP A 261 -15.26 -8.69 -13.41
C ASP A 261 -13.79 -8.29 -13.25
N TYR A 262 -13.50 -7.23 -12.47
CA TYR A 262 -12.14 -6.86 -12.13
C TYR A 262 -11.44 -7.98 -11.37
N LEU A 263 -12.04 -8.52 -10.30
CA LEU A 263 -11.41 -9.56 -9.50
C LEU A 263 -11.10 -10.83 -10.31
N VAL A 264 -11.96 -11.19 -11.26
CA VAL A 264 -11.70 -12.30 -12.18
C VAL A 264 -10.47 -12.00 -13.04
N ARG A 265 -10.46 -10.83 -13.71
CA ARG A 265 -9.34 -10.42 -14.58
C ARG A 265 -8.03 -10.28 -13.81
N ASP A 266 -8.08 -9.68 -12.62
CA ASP A 266 -6.89 -9.48 -11.79
C ASP A 266 -6.30 -10.83 -11.36
N GLY A 267 -7.14 -11.76 -10.90
CA GLY A 267 -6.72 -13.12 -10.53
C GLY A 267 -6.20 -13.97 -11.69
N GLU A 268 -6.62 -13.69 -12.94
CA GLU A 268 -6.07 -14.33 -14.14
C GLU A 268 -4.74 -13.73 -14.58
N ARG A 269 -4.51 -12.45 -14.31
CA ARG A 269 -3.34 -11.67 -14.76
C ARG A 269 -2.16 -11.78 -13.82
N PHE A 270 -2.41 -11.66 -12.52
CA PHE A 270 -1.36 -11.58 -11.51
C PHE A 270 -1.17 -12.93 -10.81
N PRO A 271 0.06 -13.26 -10.38
CA PRO A 271 0.31 -14.46 -9.58
C PRO A 271 -0.42 -14.38 -8.23
N GLU A 272 -0.77 -15.53 -7.65
CA GLU A 272 -1.43 -15.61 -6.35
C GLU A 272 -0.62 -14.92 -5.22
N SER A 273 0.70 -14.89 -5.35
CA SER A 273 1.60 -14.19 -4.42
C SER A 273 1.54 -12.67 -4.53
N ALA A 274 0.99 -12.08 -5.59
CA ALA A 274 1.01 -10.63 -5.78
C ALA A 274 0.15 -9.90 -4.75
N TYR A 275 0.73 -8.92 -4.06
CA TYR A 275 -0.03 -7.98 -3.25
C TYR A 275 -0.58 -6.85 -4.11
N ARG A 276 -1.76 -6.38 -3.72
CA ARG A 276 -2.45 -5.26 -4.36
C ARG A 276 -2.64 -4.15 -3.32
N LEU A 277 -1.90 -3.05 -3.43
CA LEU A 277 -2.14 -1.89 -2.57
C LEU A 277 -3.51 -1.32 -2.90
N THR A 278 -4.43 -1.44 -1.97
CA THR A 278 -5.83 -1.00 -2.10
C THR A 278 -6.09 0.22 -1.25
N PHE A 279 -6.77 1.22 -1.82
CA PHE A 279 -6.96 2.52 -1.17
C PHE A 279 -8.19 3.25 -1.66
N THR A 280 -8.75 4.09 -0.82
CA THR A 280 -9.78 5.06 -1.19
C THR A 280 -9.19 6.44 -1.43
N SER A 281 -8.03 6.73 -0.87
CA SER A 281 -7.29 7.99 -1.09
C SER A 281 -5.77 7.76 -0.94
N ASN A 282 -4.99 8.67 -1.51
CA ASN A 282 -3.56 8.87 -1.33
C ASN A 282 -3.24 10.37 -1.54
N HIS A 283 -1.96 10.74 -1.52
CA HIS A 283 -1.55 12.14 -1.71
C HIS A 283 -2.00 12.74 -3.06
N ASP A 284 -1.99 11.93 -4.14
CA ASP A 284 -2.42 12.39 -5.47
C ASP A 284 -3.93 12.55 -5.56
N GLU A 285 -4.67 11.53 -5.17
CA GLU A 285 -6.13 11.57 -5.20
C GLU A 285 -6.67 12.72 -4.34
N ASN A 286 -6.17 12.84 -3.11
CA ASN A 286 -6.60 13.91 -2.21
C ASN A 286 -6.28 15.30 -2.77
N SER A 287 -5.07 15.52 -3.26
CA SER A 287 -4.67 16.86 -3.71
C SER A 287 -5.29 17.25 -5.06
N TRP A 288 -5.45 16.30 -5.99
CA TRP A 288 -5.78 16.61 -7.39
C TRP A 288 -7.20 16.21 -7.79
N GLN A 289 -7.73 15.09 -7.27
CA GLN A 289 -9.04 14.57 -7.67
C GLN A 289 -10.14 14.89 -6.66
N GLY A 290 -9.79 15.10 -5.40
CA GLY A 290 -10.71 15.38 -4.30
C GLY A 290 -10.59 14.41 -3.14
N THR A 291 -11.22 14.76 -2.02
CA THR A 291 -11.33 13.85 -0.89
C THR A 291 -12.13 12.60 -1.28
N GLU A 292 -12.00 11.52 -0.52
CA GLU A 292 -12.83 10.33 -0.72
C GLU A 292 -14.33 10.65 -0.60
N PHE A 293 -14.69 11.62 0.22
CA PHE A 293 -16.09 12.05 0.39
C PHE A 293 -16.60 12.80 -0.85
N GLU A 294 -15.77 13.65 -1.47
CA GLU A 294 -16.10 14.33 -2.72
C GLU A 294 -16.28 13.32 -3.88
N ARG A 295 -15.49 12.24 -3.89
CA ARG A 295 -15.46 11.26 -4.99
C ARG A 295 -16.43 10.11 -4.81
N MET A 296 -16.63 9.63 -3.59
CA MET A 296 -17.37 8.41 -3.26
C MET A 296 -18.65 8.67 -2.45
N GLY A 297 -18.86 9.91 -1.95
CA GLY A 297 -20.02 10.27 -1.15
C GLY A 297 -20.24 9.34 0.05
N ASP A 298 -21.46 8.93 0.27
CA ASP A 298 -21.87 8.03 1.37
C ASP A 298 -21.19 6.65 1.30
N ALA A 299 -20.72 6.24 0.12
CA ALA A 299 -20.06 4.94 -0.07
C ALA A 299 -18.56 4.95 0.30
N ALA A 300 -17.97 6.06 0.76
CA ALA A 300 -16.54 6.14 1.09
C ALA A 300 -16.11 5.08 2.11
N ASN A 301 -16.84 4.94 3.22
CA ASN A 301 -16.55 3.92 4.24
C ASN A 301 -16.77 2.49 3.72
N ALA A 302 -17.77 2.28 2.88
CA ALA A 302 -18.04 1.00 2.25
C ALA A 302 -16.88 0.59 1.32
N CYS A 303 -16.36 1.53 0.54
CA CYS A 303 -15.17 1.31 -0.30
C CYS A 303 -13.92 1.02 0.57
N ALA A 304 -13.76 1.71 1.71
CA ALA A 304 -12.69 1.39 2.65
C ALA A 304 -12.82 -0.05 3.21
N VAL A 305 -14.02 -0.50 3.58
CA VAL A 305 -14.25 -1.91 3.97
C VAL A 305 -13.78 -2.87 2.87
N LEU A 306 -14.09 -2.59 1.60
CA LEU A 306 -13.62 -3.42 0.48
C LEU A 306 -12.09 -3.40 0.35
N CYS A 307 -11.44 -2.25 0.50
CA CYS A 307 -9.97 -2.16 0.48
C CYS A 307 -9.29 -3.03 1.54
N PHE A 308 -9.93 -3.27 2.69
CA PHE A 308 -9.40 -4.14 3.75
C PHE A 308 -9.74 -5.62 3.58
N THR A 309 -10.72 -5.98 2.76
CA THR A 309 -11.29 -7.34 2.76
C THR A 309 -11.22 -8.08 1.43
N LEU A 310 -10.98 -7.41 0.32
CA LEU A 310 -10.86 -8.06 -1.00
C LEU A 310 -9.61 -8.95 -1.10
N PRO A 311 -9.58 -9.94 -2.03
CA PRO A 311 -8.41 -10.80 -2.25
C PRO A 311 -7.14 -10.02 -2.58
N GLY A 312 -6.01 -10.47 -2.04
CA GLY A 312 -4.68 -9.87 -2.31
C GLY A 312 -4.47 -8.47 -1.73
N SER A 313 -5.48 -7.91 -1.04
CA SER A 313 -5.43 -6.53 -0.55
C SER A 313 -4.37 -6.33 0.53
N GLN A 314 -3.54 -5.30 0.33
CA GLN A 314 -2.76 -4.63 1.35
C GLN A 314 -3.30 -3.19 1.46
N PRO A 315 -4.04 -2.86 2.52
CA PRO A 315 -4.75 -1.59 2.60
C PRO A 315 -3.82 -0.43 2.94
N LEU A 316 -4.11 0.73 2.33
CA LEU A 316 -3.47 2.01 2.61
C LEU A 316 -4.45 2.94 3.30
N ILE A 317 -3.97 3.63 4.34
CA ILE A 317 -4.61 4.79 4.95
C ILE A 317 -3.73 6.01 4.65
N TYR A 318 -4.28 7.03 4.01
CA TYR A 318 -3.58 8.30 3.79
C TYR A 318 -3.73 9.23 4.99
N THR A 319 -2.74 10.08 5.23
CA THR A 319 -2.69 11.13 6.26
C THR A 319 -4.03 11.84 6.43
N GLY A 320 -4.66 11.66 7.59
CA GLY A 320 -5.92 12.32 7.98
C GLY A 320 -7.19 11.54 7.65
N GLN A 321 -7.15 10.45 6.89
CA GLN A 321 -8.34 9.64 6.63
C GLN A 321 -8.97 9.09 7.92
N GLU A 322 -8.14 8.66 8.86
CA GLU A 322 -8.58 8.09 10.14
C GLU A 322 -9.28 9.08 11.07
N ILE A 323 -9.23 10.36 10.74
CA ILE A 323 -10.01 11.40 11.45
C ILE A 323 -11.14 11.97 10.58
N GLY A 324 -11.37 11.39 9.39
CA GLY A 324 -12.39 11.85 8.45
C GLY A 324 -12.09 13.24 7.87
N LEU A 325 -10.83 13.50 7.53
CA LEU A 325 -10.39 14.78 6.97
C LEU A 325 -11.04 15.03 5.60
N ASP A 326 -12.10 15.83 5.56
CA ASP A 326 -12.76 16.24 4.32
C ASP A 326 -12.17 17.56 3.80
N ARG A 327 -10.87 17.52 3.47
CA ARG A 327 -10.13 18.66 2.95
C ARG A 327 -9.00 18.18 2.03
N ARG A 328 -8.87 18.83 0.87
CA ARG A 328 -7.74 18.63 -0.04
C ARG A 328 -6.50 19.30 0.55
N LEU A 329 -5.48 18.53 0.82
CA LEU A 329 -4.21 19.06 1.33
C LEU A 329 -3.41 19.73 0.20
N ALA A 330 -2.87 20.91 0.47
CA ALA A 330 -2.07 21.64 -0.50
C ALA A 330 -0.76 20.91 -0.80
N PHE A 331 -0.45 20.71 -2.08
CA PHE A 331 0.71 19.93 -2.51
C PHE A 331 2.03 20.72 -2.43
N PHE A 332 2.03 21.98 -2.88
CA PHE A 332 3.23 22.83 -2.96
C PHE A 332 3.40 23.78 -1.78
N GLU A 333 2.46 23.79 -0.85
CA GLU A 333 2.41 24.72 0.27
C GLU A 333 2.22 23.98 1.58
N LYS A 334 2.47 24.66 2.68
CA LYS A 334 2.19 24.13 4.02
C LYS A 334 0.72 24.32 4.36
N ASP A 335 0.05 23.22 4.68
CA ASP A 335 -1.38 23.16 4.99
C ASP A 335 -1.61 22.10 6.09
N PRO A 336 -1.09 22.33 7.32
CA PRO A 336 -0.97 21.30 8.31
C PRO A 336 -2.32 20.87 8.89
N ILE A 337 -2.40 19.59 9.24
CA ILE A 337 -3.46 19.08 10.10
C ILE A 337 -3.09 19.44 11.54
N THR A 338 -3.99 20.15 12.21
CA THR A 338 -3.76 20.67 13.56
C THR A 338 -4.61 19.99 14.64
N ASP A 339 -5.65 19.27 14.23
CA ASP A 339 -6.53 18.53 15.14
C ASP A 339 -6.54 17.04 14.75
N TRP A 340 -6.02 16.22 15.64
CA TRP A 340 -5.95 14.77 15.55
C TRP A 340 -6.86 14.09 16.59
N SER A 341 -7.89 14.79 17.04
CA SER A 341 -8.83 14.27 18.03
C SER A 341 -9.56 13.03 17.49
N GLU A 342 -9.65 12.00 18.30
CA GLU A 342 -10.38 10.78 17.95
C GLU A 342 -11.87 11.07 17.74
N ASN A 343 -12.45 10.39 16.76
CA ASN A 343 -13.86 10.49 16.41
C ASN A 343 -14.35 9.14 15.84
N ASP A 344 -15.57 9.11 15.28
CA ASP A 344 -16.16 7.89 14.73
C ASP A 344 -15.33 7.29 13.58
N TYR A 345 -14.64 8.09 12.77
CA TYR A 345 -13.73 7.60 11.72
C TYR A 345 -12.51 6.91 12.32
N THR A 346 -11.96 7.44 13.42
CA THR A 346 -10.84 6.80 14.14
C THR A 346 -11.27 5.42 14.65
N VAL A 347 -12.46 5.33 15.24
CA VAL A 347 -13.01 4.03 15.71
C VAL A 347 -13.23 3.08 14.52
N PHE A 348 -13.76 3.58 13.40
CA PHE A 348 -13.97 2.81 12.18
C PHE A 348 -12.66 2.22 11.65
N TYR A 349 -11.61 3.03 11.44
CA TYR A 349 -10.34 2.55 10.93
C TYR A 349 -9.61 1.63 11.92
N LYS A 350 -9.65 1.90 13.23
CA LYS A 350 -9.13 0.96 14.26
C LYS A 350 -9.76 -0.42 14.13
N LYS A 351 -11.09 -0.50 13.92
CA LYS A 351 -11.77 -1.78 13.73
C LYS A 351 -11.38 -2.47 12.44
N LEU A 352 -11.17 -1.76 11.34
CA LEU A 352 -10.70 -2.33 10.08
C LEU A 352 -9.27 -2.85 10.18
N VAL A 353 -8.37 -2.11 10.82
CA VAL A 353 -6.99 -2.55 11.09
C VAL A 353 -6.99 -3.81 11.95
N GLN A 354 -7.75 -3.80 13.05
CA GLN A 354 -7.89 -4.98 13.92
C GLN A 354 -8.48 -6.17 13.17
N LEU A 355 -9.46 -5.96 12.27
CA LEU A 355 -10.03 -6.99 11.42
C LEU A 355 -8.94 -7.65 10.57
N LYS A 356 -8.11 -6.85 9.91
CA LYS A 356 -7.01 -7.32 9.06
C LYS A 356 -6.04 -8.21 9.83
N HIS A 357 -5.64 -7.80 11.03
CA HIS A 357 -4.70 -8.55 11.88
C HIS A 357 -5.31 -9.81 12.51
N SER A 358 -6.60 -9.77 12.83
CA SER A 358 -7.24 -10.87 13.56
C SER A 358 -7.67 -12.03 12.66
N HIS A 359 -7.73 -11.82 11.35
CA HIS A 359 -8.29 -12.77 10.40
C HIS A 359 -7.32 -13.14 9.30
N SER A 360 -6.68 -14.31 9.44
CA SER A 360 -5.75 -14.85 8.45
C SER A 360 -6.40 -15.08 7.08
N ALA A 361 -7.72 -15.17 7.02
CA ALA A 361 -8.49 -15.20 5.79
C ALA A 361 -8.31 -13.91 4.96
N LEU A 362 -7.96 -12.80 5.60
CA LEU A 362 -7.72 -11.51 4.95
C LEU A 362 -6.25 -11.23 4.61
N ASN A 363 -5.34 -12.16 4.91
CA ASN A 363 -3.93 -12.00 4.53
C ASN A 363 -3.80 -11.72 3.03
N ALA A 364 -2.79 -10.93 2.67
CA ALA A 364 -2.44 -10.69 1.29
C ALA A 364 -1.73 -11.89 0.66
N GLY A 365 -1.61 -11.89 -0.67
CA GLY A 365 -0.92 -12.92 -1.41
C GLY A 365 -1.43 -14.34 -1.16
N GLU A 366 -0.54 -15.30 -1.30
CA GLU A 366 -0.82 -16.74 -1.19
C GLU A 366 -1.22 -17.20 0.22
N LYS A 367 -1.04 -16.33 1.22
CA LYS A 367 -1.47 -16.63 2.59
C LYS A 367 -2.92 -16.22 2.89
N GLY A 368 -3.60 -15.58 1.94
CA GLY A 368 -5.00 -15.21 2.08
C GLY A 368 -5.95 -16.42 2.06
N GLY A 369 -7.22 -16.18 2.44
CA GLY A 369 -8.30 -17.16 2.36
C GLY A 369 -8.99 -17.17 1.00
N ALA A 370 -9.70 -18.26 0.72
CA ALA A 370 -10.53 -18.38 -0.45
C ALA A 370 -11.61 -17.27 -0.50
N TYR A 371 -11.81 -16.72 -1.68
CA TYR A 371 -12.89 -15.79 -1.96
C TYR A 371 -14.10 -16.54 -2.53
N THR A 372 -15.28 -16.23 -2.03
CA THR A 372 -16.55 -16.75 -2.56
C THR A 372 -17.57 -15.64 -2.63
N GLU A 373 -18.08 -15.37 -3.83
CA GLU A 373 -19.21 -14.47 -4.01
C GLU A 373 -20.48 -15.05 -3.38
N LEU A 374 -21.27 -14.22 -2.72
CA LEU A 374 -22.53 -14.58 -2.12
C LEU A 374 -23.71 -13.97 -2.90
N GLU A 375 -24.84 -14.68 -2.90
CA GLU A 375 -26.06 -14.16 -3.51
C GLU A 375 -26.55 -12.93 -2.70
N ALA A 376 -26.84 -11.86 -3.40
CA ALA A 376 -27.30 -10.60 -2.82
C ALA A 376 -28.23 -9.85 -3.79
N PRO A 377 -29.07 -8.93 -3.30
CA PRO A 377 -29.89 -8.06 -4.15
C PRO A 377 -29.05 -7.25 -5.14
N GLU A 378 -29.66 -6.82 -6.24
CA GLU A 378 -29.02 -5.91 -7.20
C GLU A 378 -28.48 -4.66 -6.50
N GLY A 379 -27.27 -4.22 -6.88
CA GLY A 379 -26.57 -3.10 -6.27
C GLY A 379 -25.94 -3.38 -4.91
N VAL A 380 -26.14 -4.59 -4.35
CA VAL A 380 -25.42 -5.05 -3.17
C VAL A 380 -24.28 -5.98 -3.56
N TYR A 381 -23.10 -5.72 -3.05
CA TYR A 381 -21.94 -6.59 -3.21
C TYR A 381 -21.72 -7.41 -1.95
N ALA A 382 -21.83 -8.75 -2.05
CA ALA A 382 -21.61 -9.64 -0.91
C ALA A 382 -20.66 -10.77 -1.27
N PHE A 383 -19.77 -11.10 -0.33
CA PHE A 383 -18.79 -12.19 -0.47
C PHE A 383 -18.31 -12.71 0.89
N SER A 384 -17.61 -13.81 0.87
CA SER A 384 -16.86 -14.32 2.03
C SER A 384 -15.38 -14.54 1.70
N ARG A 385 -14.55 -14.41 2.73
CA ARG A 385 -13.14 -14.82 2.76
C ARG A 385 -13.02 -15.93 3.79
N GLU A 386 -12.41 -17.06 3.44
CA GLU A 386 -12.36 -18.22 4.32
C GLU A 386 -11.01 -18.92 4.28
N LYS A 387 -10.42 -19.17 5.46
CA LYS A 387 -9.20 -19.95 5.65
C LYS A 387 -9.32 -20.89 6.84
N GLY A 388 -9.57 -22.16 6.57
CA GLY A 388 -9.80 -23.15 7.62
C GLY A 388 -11.08 -22.87 8.41
N LYS A 389 -10.95 -22.42 9.67
CA LYS A 389 -12.10 -22.05 10.52
C LYS A 389 -12.33 -20.54 10.56
N ASP A 390 -11.39 -19.79 10.08
CA ASP A 390 -11.42 -18.34 10.04
C ASP A 390 -12.24 -17.89 8.82
N LYS A 391 -13.29 -17.11 9.06
CA LYS A 391 -14.19 -16.66 7.99
C LYS A 391 -14.71 -15.25 8.25
N VAL A 392 -14.61 -14.43 7.22
CA VAL A 392 -15.15 -13.08 7.18
C VAL A 392 -16.17 -12.99 6.05
N ILE A 393 -17.37 -12.49 6.35
CA ILE A 393 -18.43 -12.21 5.38
C ILE A 393 -18.64 -10.72 5.31
N VAL A 394 -18.70 -10.18 4.09
CA VAL A 394 -18.89 -8.76 3.83
C VAL A 394 -20.10 -8.57 2.93
N ALA A 395 -20.93 -7.58 3.22
CA ALA A 395 -21.96 -7.08 2.32
C ALA A 395 -21.95 -5.55 2.31
N VAL A 396 -22.04 -4.95 1.13
CA VAL A 396 -22.00 -3.48 0.92
C VAL A 396 -23.14 -3.09 0.01
N ASN A 397 -23.87 -2.05 0.36
CA ASN A 397 -24.97 -1.50 -0.43
C ASN A 397 -24.50 -0.26 -1.22
N PHE A 398 -24.49 -0.37 -2.55
CA PHE A 398 -24.22 0.74 -3.47
C PHE A 398 -25.49 1.35 -4.08
N ASN A 399 -26.69 0.95 -3.64
CA ASN A 399 -27.92 1.60 -4.08
C ASN A 399 -28.13 2.93 -3.34
N ASP A 400 -28.90 3.83 -3.96
CA ASP A 400 -29.36 5.10 -3.35
C ASP A 400 -30.49 4.92 -2.33
N THR A 401 -30.89 3.68 -2.07
CA THR A 401 -32.01 3.35 -1.18
C THR A 401 -31.62 2.25 -0.20
N ASP A 402 -32.33 2.23 0.91
CA ASP A 402 -32.25 1.14 1.87
C ASP A 402 -32.51 -0.21 1.20
N THR A 403 -31.57 -1.14 1.35
CA THR A 403 -31.66 -2.46 0.74
C THR A 403 -31.49 -3.55 1.80
N SER A 404 -32.45 -4.48 1.86
CA SER A 404 -32.39 -5.60 2.80
C SER A 404 -31.53 -6.73 2.25
N VAL A 405 -30.53 -7.15 3.02
CA VAL A 405 -29.63 -8.28 2.75
C VAL A 405 -29.99 -9.43 3.66
N SER A 406 -30.03 -10.64 3.10
CA SER A 406 -30.38 -11.88 3.80
C SER A 406 -29.30 -12.91 3.56
N LEU A 407 -28.64 -13.38 4.62
CA LEU A 407 -27.50 -14.31 4.51
C LEU A 407 -27.74 -15.53 5.41
N GLU A 408 -27.50 -16.73 4.86
CA GLU A 408 -27.44 -17.97 5.60
C GLU A 408 -26.04 -18.18 6.21
N LEU A 409 -25.96 -18.44 7.50
CA LEU A 409 -24.73 -18.55 8.25
C LEU A 409 -24.47 -19.99 8.71
N ASP A 410 -23.29 -20.49 8.46
CA ASP A 410 -22.81 -21.82 8.85
C ASP A 410 -22.36 -21.94 10.31
N GLY A 411 -22.73 -20.98 11.15
CA GLY A 411 -22.34 -20.95 12.55
C GLY A 411 -22.71 -19.67 13.26
N SER A 412 -21.96 -19.34 14.30
CA SER A 412 -22.08 -18.09 15.04
C SER A 412 -21.01 -17.12 14.56
N TYR A 413 -21.40 -15.89 14.31
CA TYR A 413 -20.56 -14.77 13.87
C TYR A 413 -20.73 -13.60 14.82
N LYS A 414 -19.73 -12.73 14.85
CA LYS A 414 -19.79 -11.40 15.49
C LYS A 414 -19.81 -10.34 14.41
N GLU A 415 -20.75 -9.40 14.49
CA GLU A 415 -20.73 -8.22 13.62
C GLU A 415 -19.66 -7.26 14.10
N LEU A 416 -18.77 -6.82 13.20
CA LEU A 416 -17.56 -6.08 13.53
C LEU A 416 -17.84 -4.75 14.24
N PHE A 417 -18.81 -3.98 13.75
CA PHE A 417 -19.02 -2.61 14.21
C PHE A 417 -19.98 -2.51 15.40
N THR A 418 -21.02 -3.34 15.44
CA THR A 418 -22.01 -3.36 16.54
C THR A 418 -21.64 -4.35 17.65
N GLU A 419 -20.72 -5.26 17.37
CA GLU A 419 -20.33 -6.38 18.26
C GLU A 419 -21.43 -7.39 18.58
N GLU A 420 -22.56 -7.29 17.89
CA GLU A 420 -23.68 -8.23 18.04
C GLU A 420 -23.31 -9.64 17.56
N SER A 421 -23.77 -10.65 18.30
CA SER A 421 -23.64 -12.03 17.88
C SER A 421 -24.85 -12.46 17.06
N VAL A 422 -24.59 -13.02 15.87
CA VAL A 422 -25.61 -13.52 14.94
C VAL A 422 -25.36 -14.99 14.61
N LYS A 423 -26.43 -15.75 14.34
CA LYS A 423 -26.33 -17.19 14.08
C LYS A 423 -27.43 -17.68 13.17
N GLY A 424 -27.10 -18.61 12.27
CA GLY A 424 -28.01 -19.31 11.38
C GLY A 424 -28.49 -18.46 10.23
N HIS A 425 -29.25 -17.40 10.49
CA HIS A 425 -29.75 -16.48 9.49
C HIS A 425 -29.60 -15.05 9.97
N VAL A 426 -29.15 -14.16 9.10
CA VAL A 426 -29.14 -12.71 9.35
C VAL A 426 -29.89 -12.00 8.25
N SER A 427 -30.81 -11.11 8.64
CA SER A 427 -31.46 -10.18 7.74
C SER A 427 -31.19 -8.77 8.26
N LYS A 428 -30.58 -7.92 7.44
CA LYS A 428 -30.20 -6.55 7.79
C LYS A 428 -30.54 -5.60 6.65
N THR A 429 -31.15 -4.47 6.98
CA THR A 429 -31.32 -3.38 6.03
C THR A 429 -30.09 -2.50 6.09
N LEU A 430 -29.45 -2.31 4.95
CA LEU A 430 -28.30 -1.44 4.75
C LEU A 430 -28.76 -0.15 4.06
N SER A 431 -28.46 0.99 4.66
CA SER A 431 -28.66 2.31 4.03
C SER A 431 -27.75 2.48 2.80
N PRO A 432 -27.92 3.51 1.97
CA PRO A 432 -26.97 3.90 0.94
C PRO A 432 -25.55 3.98 1.52
N GLY A 433 -24.57 3.35 0.87
CA GLY A 433 -23.20 3.24 1.39
C GLY A 433 -23.06 2.40 2.67
N GLY A 434 -24.14 1.76 3.12
CA GLY A 434 -24.13 0.91 4.31
C GLY A 434 -23.41 -0.41 4.07
N TYR A 435 -22.87 -0.98 5.15
CA TYR A 435 -22.09 -2.22 5.09
C TYR A 435 -22.40 -3.14 6.29
N LEU A 436 -22.09 -4.41 6.12
CA LEU A 436 -22.15 -5.45 7.14
C LEU A 436 -20.86 -6.26 7.06
N VAL A 437 -20.18 -6.47 8.19
CA VAL A 437 -18.98 -7.29 8.28
C VAL A 437 -19.17 -8.29 9.41
N LEU A 438 -19.20 -9.58 9.08
CA LEU A 438 -19.38 -10.67 10.02
C LEU A 438 -18.11 -11.50 10.13
N CYS A 439 -17.65 -11.73 11.34
CA CYS A 439 -16.40 -12.43 11.67
C CYS A 439 -16.66 -13.70 12.47
N LYS A 440 -15.94 -14.80 12.12
CA LYS A 440 -16.03 -16.11 12.81
C LYS A 440 -14.66 -16.61 13.19
#